data_53c21656a16af189224e3719535d77c9
#
_entry.id   53c21656a16af189224e3719535d77c9
#
_cell.length_a   1.000
_cell.length_b   1.000
_cell.length_c   1.000
_cell.angle_alpha   90.00
_cell.angle_beta   90.00
_cell.angle_gamma   90.00
#
_symmetry.space_group_name_H-M   'P 1'
#
loop_
_entity.id
_entity.type
_entity.pdbx_description
1 polymer ?
#
loop_
_entity_poly.entity_id
_entity_poly.type
_entity_poly.pdbx_seq_one_letter_code
_entity_poly.pdbx_strand_id
1 'polypeptide(L)'
;MHHALPLVLLAAAAALAQPASAQGQAAMSPPWTQQLCAAWNADATLTDKLVETGWVRNDGGRGFKVMRLWRADCQDSPRVEMRIVLKDGKAQCVQGGAAETQALAAGADYQMWAETPRWREMGAGDYGPMKAMMMGRLQFDGPRMEAMGNMGPFGNFLRLVGQVPGDWSACPK
;
A
#
# COMPACT_ATOMS: atom_id res chain seq x y z
N MET A 1 -41.97 -0.80 -61.48
CA MET A 1 -41.12 -1.87 -60.85
C MET A 1 -40.10 -1.17 -60.02
N HIS A 2 -40.36 -1.07 -58.69
CA HIS A 2 -39.45 -0.41 -57.72
C HIS A 2 -38.83 -1.49 -56.86
N HIS A 3 -37.54 -1.69 -56.98
CA HIS A 3 -36.81 -2.62 -56.13
C HIS A 3 -36.26 -1.84 -54.93
N ALA A 4 -36.78 -2.12 -53.76
CA ALA A 4 -36.25 -1.65 -52.49
C ALA A 4 -35.17 -2.62 -52.01
N LEU A 5 -33.92 -2.13 -51.78
CA LEU A 5 -32.85 -2.86 -51.12
C LEU A 5 -33.03 -2.70 -49.59
N PRO A 6 -32.91 -3.76 -48.82
CA PRO A 6 -32.86 -3.63 -47.36
C PRO A 6 -31.49 -3.23 -46.88
N LEU A 7 -31.43 -2.17 -46.07
CA LEU A 7 -30.25 -1.71 -45.36
C LEU A 7 -30.02 -2.63 -44.16
N VAL A 8 -28.93 -3.41 -44.19
CA VAL A 8 -28.51 -4.23 -43.04
C VAL A 8 -27.62 -3.36 -42.14
N LEU A 9 -28.17 -2.96 -41.00
CA LEU A 9 -27.40 -2.31 -39.93
C LEU A 9 -26.60 -3.37 -39.17
N LEU A 10 -25.26 -3.38 -39.36
CA LEU A 10 -24.36 -4.11 -38.50
C LEU A 10 -24.17 -3.31 -37.19
N ALA A 11 -24.75 -3.78 -36.10
CA ALA A 11 -24.47 -3.31 -34.78
C ALA A 11 -23.12 -3.91 -34.29
N ALA A 12 -22.06 -3.10 -34.27
CA ALA A 12 -20.79 -3.46 -33.65
C ALA A 12 -20.93 -3.42 -32.12
N ALA A 13 -21.00 -4.58 -31.49
CA ALA A 13 -20.94 -4.69 -30.03
C ALA A 13 -19.49 -4.43 -29.57
N ALA A 14 -19.20 -3.24 -29.06
CA ALA A 14 -17.97 -2.96 -28.35
C ALA A 14 -17.97 -3.71 -27.01
N ALA A 15 -17.22 -4.80 -26.94
CA ALA A 15 -16.94 -5.49 -25.68
C ALA A 15 -16.09 -4.57 -24.81
N LEU A 16 -16.69 -3.96 -23.79
CA LEU A 16 -15.97 -3.26 -22.73
C LEU A 16 -15.19 -4.32 -21.95
N ALA A 17 -13.87 -4.38 -22.16
CA ALA A 17 -12.98 -5.17 -21.34
C ALA A 17 -13.04 -4.61 -19.90
N GLN A 18 -13.73 -5.29 -19.01
CA GLN A 18 -13.73 -4.97 -17.59
C GLN A 18 -12.33 -5.26 -17.07
N PRO A 19 -11.71 -4.33 -16.29
CA PRO A 19 -10.44 -4.63 -15.65
C PRO A 19 -10.63 -5.82 -14.71
N ALA A 20 -9.76 -6.82 -14.83
CA ALA A 20 -9.77 -8.01 -13.99
C ALA A 20 -9.83 -7.59 -12.52
N SER A 21 -10.87 -8.05 -11.83
CA SER A 21 -11.26 -7.60 -10.51
C SER A 21 -10.12 -7.72 -9.51
N ALA A 22 -9.75 -6.60 -8.87
CA ALA A 22 -8.87 -6.53 -7.70
C ALA A 22 -9.35 -7.41 -6.51
N GLN A 23 -10.54 -8.00 -6.61
CA GLN A 23 -11.21 -8.78 -5.57
C GLN A 23 -10.64 -10.18 -5.34
N GLY A 24 -9.68 -10.66 -6.15
CA GLY A 24 -9.09 -12.00 -6.02
C GLY A 24 -7.64 -12.04 -5.56
N GLN A 25 -7.00 -10.89 -5.32
CA GLN A 25 -5.60 -10.85 -4.91
C GLN A 25 -5.47 -10.97 -3.39
N ALA A 26 -4.60 -11.88 -2.92
CA ALA A 26 -4.32 -11.96 -1.50
C ALA A 26 -3.78 -10.62 -0.98
N ALA A 27 -4.33 -10.16 0.14
CA ALA A 27 -3.85 -8.94 0.79
C ALA A 27 -2.36 -9.10 1.17
N MET A 28 -1.57 -8.05 0.94
CA MET A 28 -0.11 -8.03 1.06
C MET A 28 0.62 -8.96 0.07
N SER A 29 0.00 -9.30 -1.06
CA SER A 29 0.74 -9.82 -2.21
C SER A 29 1.46 -8.71 -2.98
N PRO A 30 2.47 -9.01 -3.83
CA PRO A 30 3.11 -8.00 -4.65
C PRO A 30 2.15 -7.18 -5.52
N PRO A 31 1.16 -7.77 -6.24
CA PRO A 31 0.19 -6.98 -7.00
C PRO A 31 -0.74 -6.13 -6.12
N TRP A 32 -1.12 -6.60 -4.94
CA TRP A 32 -1.88 -5.81 -3.98
C TRP A 32 -1.06 -4.60 -3.48
N THR A 33 0.23 -4.75 -3.29
CA THR A 33 1.12 -3.67 -2.85
C THR A 33 1.30 -2.60 -3.91
N GLN A 34 1.18 -2.93 -5.20
CA GLN A 34 1.11 -1.94 -6.27
C GLN A 34 -0.15 -1.07 -6.13
N GLN A 35 -1.29 -1.66 -5.76
CA GLN A 35 -2.51 -0.90 -5.51
C GLN A 35 -2.38 -0.03 -4.25
N LEU A 36 -1.75 -0.53 -3.19
CA LEU A 36 -1.45 0.27 -2.00
C LEU A 36 -0.55 1.47 -2.33
N CYS A 37 0.44 1.28 -3.19
CA CYS A 37 1.32 2.35 -3.69
C CYS A 37 0.52 3.41 -4.48
N ALA A 38 -0.41 3.00 -5.34
CA ALA A 38 -1.30 3.92 -6.04
C ALA A 38 -2.25 4.67 -5.08
N ALA A 39 -2.81 3.96 -4.10
CA ALA A 39 -3.67 4.56 -3.07
C ALA A 39 -2.91 5.56 -2.18
N TRP A 40 -1.64 5.28 -1.84
CA TRP A 40 -0.75 6.22 -1.17
C TRP A 40 -0.65 7.53 -1.94
N ASN A 41 -0.42 7.47 -3.24
CA ASN A 41 -0.25 8.65 -4.10
C ASN A 41 -1.54 9.49 -4.24
N ALA A 42 -2.70 8.89 -3.99
CA ALA A 42 -3.98 9.58 -3.96
C ALA A 42 -4.31 10.24 -2.60
N ASP A 43 -3.51 9.96 -1.56
CA ASP A 43 -3.76 10.43 -0.19
C ASP A 43 -2.89 11.65 0.15
N ALA A 44 -3.52 12.84 0.23
CA ALA A 44 -2.83 14.09 0.55
C ALA A 44 -2.19 14.08 1.95
N THR A 45 -2.75 13.35 2.92
CA THR A 45 -2.16 13.23 4.26
C THR A 45 -0.80 12.54 4.19
N LEU A 46 -0.65 11.54 3.35
CA LEU A 46 0.62 10.83 3.16
C LEU A 46 1.58 11.62 2.25
N THR A 47 1.08 12.15 1.13
CA THR A 47 1.97 12.81 0.16
C THR A 47 2.46 14.18 0.62
N ASP A 48 1.67 14.95 1.35
CA ASP A 48 2.00 16.32 1.74
C ASP A 48 2.56 16.40 3.17
N LYS A 49 1.89 15.79 4.17
CA LYS A 49 2.33 15.87 5.57
C LYS A 49 3.69 15.22 5.82
N LEU A 50 4.01 14.14 5.12
CA LEU A 50 5.31 13.49 5.24
C LEU A 50 6.46 14.28 4.59
N VAL A 51 6.15 15.26 3.74
CA VAL A 51 7.12 16.28 3.28
C VAL A 51 7.27 17.39 4.33
N GLU A 52 6.15 17.90 4.86
CA GLU A 52 6.15 18.97 5.87
C GLU A 52 6.95 18.57 7.12
N THR A 53 6.81 17.33 7.59
CA THR A 53 7.56 16.82 8.75
C THR A 53 9.00 16.44 8.45
N GLY A 54 9.40 16.43 7.18
CA GLY A 54 10.74 16.00 6.75
C GLY A 54 10.91 14.48 6.70
N TRP A 55 9.87 13.69 6.98
CA TRP A 55 9.94 12.23 7.02
C TRP A 55 10.54 11.63 5.74
N VAL A 56 10.09 12.08 4.57
CA VAL A 56 10.54 11.55 3.28
C VAL A 56 12.01 11.87 2.97
N ARG A 57 12.59 12.90 3.63
CA ARG A 57 14.00 13.28 3.45
C ARG A 57 14.96 12.43 4.25
N ASN A 58 14.48 11.73 5.28
CA ASN A 58 15.26 10.74 6.00
C ASN A 58 15.28 9.42 5.21
N ASP A 59 16.08 9.38 4.16
CA ASP A 59 16.16 8.28 3.19
C ASP A 59 17.47 7.46 3.27
N GLY A 60 18.31 7.76 4.28
CA GLY A 60 19.64 7.16 4.43
C GLY A 60 20.61 7.56 3.32
N GLY A 61 20.37 8.68 2.62
CA GLY A 61 21.21 9.18 1.52
C GLY A 61 21.03 8.42 0.19
N ARG A 62 19.98 7.59 0.08
CA ARG A 62 19.75 6.72 -1.10
C ARG A 62 18.78 7.32 -2.11
N GLY A 63 18.11 8.43 -1.78
CA GLY A 63 17.06 9.04 -2.59
C GLY A 63 15.70 8.35 -2.48
N PHE A 64 15.55 7.32 -1.65
CA PHE A 64 14.29 6.66 -1.38
C PHE A 64 14.24 6.07 0.03
N LYS A 65 13.03 5.93 0.54
CA LYS A 65 12.72 5.32 1.83
C LYS A 65 11.90 4.06 1.62
N VAL A 66 12.17 3.01 2.38
CA VAL A 66 11.47 1.73 2.26
C VAL A 66 10.47 1.56 3.40
N MET A 67 9.28 1.12 3.05
CA MET A 67 8.27 0.60 3.98
C MET A 67 8.03 -0.88 3.64
N ARG A 68 8.45 -1.79 4.49
CA ARG A 68 8.31 -3.24 4.31
C ARG A 68 7.20 -3.77 5.20
N LEU A 69 6.35 -4.61 4.64
CA LEU A 69 5.15 -5.12 5.29
C LEU A 69 5.05 -6.63 5.12
N TRP A 70 4.48 -7.30 6.11
CA TRP A 70 4.05 -8.70 5.97
C TRP A 70 3.04 -9.10 7.05
N ARG A 71 2.37 -10.24 6.82
CA ARG A 71 1.48 -10.88 7.78
C ARG A 71 2.26 -11.92 8.56
N ALA A 72 2.28 -11.79 9.90
CA ALA A 72 3.05 -12.67 10.79
C ALA A 72 2.55 -14.12 10.79
N ASP A 73 1.26 -14.31 10.55
CA ASP A 73 0.58 -15.61 10.47
C ASP A 73 0.68 -16.28 9.08
N CYS A 74 1.36 -15.63 8.12
CA CYS A 74 1.63 -16.16 6.78
C CYS A 74 3.15 -16.32 6.57
N GLN A 75 3.74 -17.26 7.29
CA GLN A 75 5.20 -17.38 7.43
C GLN A 75 5.94 -17.62 6.11
N ASP A 76 5.35 -18.39 5.19
CA ASP A 76 5.93 -18.70 3.87
C ASP A 76 5.65 -17.64 2.79
N SER A 77 4.92 -16.60 3.16
CA SER A 77 4.57 -15.55 2.20
C SER A 77 5.72 -14.58 1.98
N PRO A 78 5.88 -14.08 0.74
CA PRO A 78 6.87 -13.07 0.47
C PRO A 78 6.57 -11.80 1.27
N ARG A 79 7.62 -11.14 1.76
CA ARG A 79 7.50 -9.78 2.26
C ARG A 79 7.29 -8.84 1.08
N VAL A 80 6.53 -7.79 1.31
CA VAL A 80 6.33 -6.75 0.30
C VAL A 80 6.93 -5.43 0.75
N GLU A 81 7.27 -4.58 -0.20
CA GLU A 81 7.81 -3.26 0.10
C GLU A 81 7.21 -2.18 -0.79
N MET A 82 7.20 -0.97 -0.25
CA MET A 82 6.94 0.26 -0.97
C MET A 82 8.19 1.12 -0.92
N ARG A 83 8.54 1.78 -2.04
CA ARG A 83 9.60 2.79 -2.09
C ARG A 83 8.98 4.17 -2.24
N ILE A 84 9.29 5.03 -1.28
CA ILE A 84 8.78 6.39 -1.21
C ILE A 84 9.93 7.34 -1.49
N VAL A 85 9.72 8.30 -2.38
CA VAL A 85 10.69 9.32 -2.77
C VAL A 85 10.10 10.72 -2.59
N LEU A 86 10.96 11.71 -2.41
CA LEU A 86 10.56 13.11 -2.57
C LEU A 86 10.58 13.45 -4.07
N LYS A 87 9.40 13.62 -4.65
CA LYS A 87 9.24 13.96 -6.07
C LYS A 87 8.15 15.02 -6.23
N ASP A 88 8.42 16.05 -7.02
CA ASP A 88 7.49 17.16 -7.29
C ASP A 88 6.89 17.77 -6.01
N GLY A 89 7.71 17.88 -4.96
CA GLY A 89 7.29 18.42 -3.66
C GLY A 89 6.39 17.51 -2.83
N LYS A 90 6.24 16.23 -3.21
CA LYS A 90 5.39 15.24 -2.54
C LYS A 90 6.17 13.99 -2.15
N ALA A 91 5.74 13.32 -1.07
CA ALA A 91 6.22 11.99 -0.71
C ALA A 91 5.49 10.95 -1.58
N GLN A 92 6.05 10.61 -2.74
CA GLN A 92 5.43 9.72 -3.70
C GLN A 92 5.91 8.28 -3.57
N CYS A 93 4.99 7.34 -3.60
CA CYS A 93 5.30 5.94 -3.81
C CYS A 93 5.59 5.69 -5.30
N VAL A 94 6.81 5.25 -5.59
CA VAL A 94 7.27 5.00 -6.97
C VAL A 94 7.37 3.51 -7.29
N GLN A 95 7.36 2.66 -6.29
CA GLN A 95 7.38 1.21 -6.43
C GLN A 95 6.61 0.57 -5.27
N GLY A 96 5.73 -0.37 -5.59
CA GLY A 96 5.08 -1.28 -4.67
C GLY A 96 5.16 -2.69 -5.23
N GLY A 97 5.55 -3.68 -4.40
CA GLY A 97 5.70 -5.05 -4.89
C GLY A 97 6.41 -5.97 -3.91
N ALA A 98 7.02 -7.02 -4.43
CA ALA A 98 7.87 -7.90 -3.63
C ALA A 98 9.05 -7.12 -3.01
N ALA A 99 9.51 -7.56 -1.85
CA ALA A 99 10.65 -6.95 -1.19
C ALA A 99 11.95 -7.26 -1.96
N GLU A 100 12.56 -6.24 -2.56
CA GLU A 100 13.77 -6.33 -3.37
C GLU A 100 14.99 -5.67 -2.71
N THR A 101 14.76 -4.76 -1.76
CA THR A 101 15.85 -4.04 -1.08
C THR A 101 16.65 -5.01 -0.21
N GLN A 102 17.90 -5.25 -0.56
CA GLN A 102 18.78 -6.20 0.14
C GLN A 102 19.07 -5.76 1.57
N ALA A 103 19.54 -4.52 1.74
CA ALA A 103 19.88 -3.95 3.02
C ALA A 103 19.01 -2.74 3.34
N LEU A 104 18.26 -2.82 4.43
CA LEU A 104 17.51 -1.70 4.95
C LEU A 104 18.38 -0.77 5.77
N ALA A 105 18.12 0.52 5.68
CA ALA A 105 18.74 1.53 6.52
C ALA A 105 17.96 1.66 7.83
N ALA A 106 18.46 1.08 8.91
CA ALA A 106 17.76 1.02 10.21
C ALA A 106 17.36 2.40 10.77
N GLY A 107 18.08 3.46 10.43
CA GLY A 107 17.75 4.83 10.82
C GLY A 107 16.76 5.55 9.89
N ALA A 108 16.31 4.91 8.81
CA ALA A 108 15.46 5.52 7.80
C ALA A 108 14.25 4.65 7.42
N ASP A 109 14.47 3.35 7.20
CA ASP A 109 13.43 2.44 6.69
C ASP A 109 12.52 1.91 7.80
N TYR A 110 11.31 1.53 7.40
CA TYR A 110 10.31 0.96 8.27
C TYR A 110 10.04 -0.49 7.92
N GLN A 111 10.01 -1.36 8.91
CA GLN A 111 9.47 -2.71 8.82
C GLN A 111 8.27 -2.82 9.76
N MET A 112 7.18 -3.35 9.26
CA MET A 112 5.94 -3.48 10.01
C MET A 112 5.32 -4.85 9.76
N TRP A 113 4.98 -5.55 10.84
CA TRP A 113 4.30 -6.82 10.73
C TRP A 113 3.31 -7.03 11.87
N ALA A 114 2.27 -7.76 11.55
CA ALA A 114 1.23 -8.13 12.49
C ALA A 114 0.50 -9.37 11.97
N GLU A 115 -0.23 -10.03 12.85
CA GLU A 115 -1.18 -11.06 12.43
C GLU A 115 -2.33 -10.46 11.62
N THR A 116 -2.91 -11.25 10.74
CA THR A 116 -4.03 -10.83 9.87
C THR A 116 -5.17 -10.12 10.62
N PRO A 117 -5.68 -10.64 11.76
CA PRO A 117 -6.74 -9.96 12.49
C PRO A 117 -6.31 -8.55 12.93
N ARG A 118 -5.04 -8.36 13.32
CA ARG A 118 -4.52 -7.06 13.77
C ARG A 118 -4.41 -6.05 12.63
N TRP A 119 -3.99 -6.49 11.44
CA TRP A 119 -4.01 -5.65 10.25
C TRP A 119 -5.43 -5.18 9.91
N ARG A 120 -6.42 -6.08 10.02
CA ARG A 120 -7.82 -5.74 9.76
C ARG A 120 -8.39 -4.77 10.80
N GLU A 121 -8.11 -4.97 12.09
CA GLU A 121 -8.52 -4.06 13.17
C GLU A 121 -7.93 -2.64 12.96
N MET A 122 -6.65 -2.53 12.64
CA MET A 122 -6.00 -1.25 12.32
C MET A 122 -6.58 -0.62 11.08
N GLY A 123 -6.83 -1.41 10.04
CA GLY A 123 -7.46 -0.97 8.80
C GLY A 123 -8.88 -0.47 8.99
N ALA A 124 -9.65 -1.07 9.90
CA ALA A 124 -10.98 -0.61 10.32
C ALA A 124 -10.92 0.66 11.19
N GLY A 125 -9.76 0.99 11.75
CA GLY A 125 -9.57 2.13 12.62
C GLY A 125 -9.96 1.87 14.09
N ASP A 126 -10.05 0.61 14.52
CA ASP A 126 -10.41 0.23 15.88
C ASP A 126 -9.42 0.79 16.92
N TYR A 127 -8.19 0.99 16.49
CA TYR A 127 -7.15 1.68 17.27
C TYR A 127 -6.04 2.22 16.35
N GLY A 128 -5.38 3.27 16.83
CA GLY A 128 -4.27 3.90 16.11
C GLY A 128 -2.91 3.21 16.34
N PRO A 129 -1.86 3.69 15.64
CA PRO A 129 -0.53 3.06 15.65
C PRO A 129 0.12 3.05 17.03
N MET A 130 -0.04 4.10 17.82
CA MET A 130 0.51 4.15 19.18
C MET A 130 0.01 2.99 20.02
N LYS A 131 -1.32 2.80 20.07
CA LYS A 131 -1.95 1.70 20.83
C LYS A 131 -1.56 0.34 20.26
N ALA A 132 -1.49 0.22 18.93
CA ALA A 132 -1.09 -1.00 18.25
C ALA A 132 0.33 -1.45 18.66
N MET A 133 1.29 -0.53 18.65
CA MET A 133 2.68 -0.81 19.02
C MET A 133 2.82 -1.08 20.53
N MET A 134 2.19 -0.26 21.39
CA MET A 134 2.27 -0.44 22.84
C MET A 134 1.69 -1.78 23.32
N MET A 135 0.65 -2.27 22.65
CA MET A 135 0.00 -3.54 22.96
C MET A 135 0.61 -4.75 22.21
N GLY A 136 1.71 -4.55 21.49
CA GLY A 136 2.35 -5.60 20.69
C GLY A 136 1.50 -6.13 19.53
N ARG A 137 0.43 -5.41 19.14
CA ARG A 137 -0.44 -5.80 18.03
C ARG A 137 0.16 -5.47 16.67
N LEU A 138 1.00 -4.44 16.60
CA LEU A 138 1.84 -4.08 15.47
C LEU A 138 3.30 -4.15 15.92
N GLN A 139 4.06 -5.01 15.28
CA GLN A 139 5.50 -5.01 15.41
C GLN A 139 6.09 -3.96 14.46
N PHE A 140 7.05 -3.23 14.96
CA PHE A 140 7.67 -2.13 14.21
C PHE A 140 9.20 -2.14 14.44
N ASP A 141 9.93 -2.11 13.36
CA ASP A 141 11.38 -1.88 13.34
C ASP A 141 11.71 -0.69 12.43
N GLY A 142 12.49 0.25 12.95
CA GLY A 142 12.84 1.50 12.28
C GLY A 142 13.01 2.66 13.26
N PRO A 143 13.16 3.90 12.77
CA PRO A 143 13.38 5.09 13.58
C PRO A 143 12.14 5.48 14.38
N ARG A 144 12.02 4.96 15.59
CA ARG A 144 10.83 5.08 16.45
C ARG A 144 10.44 6.53 16.74
N MET A 145 11.42 7.40 17.01
CA MET A 145 11.13 8.82 17.32
C MET A 145 10.52 9.54 16.10
N GLU A 146 11.00 9.22 14.91
CA GLU A 146 10.44 9.73 13.66
C GLU A 146 9.01 9.21 13.46
N ALA A 147 8.77 7.92 13.70
CA ALA A 147 7.43 7.34 13.63
C ALA A 147 6.47 8.01 14.63
N MET A 148 6.93 8.27 15.87
CA MET A 148 6.15 8.98 16.88
C MET A 148 5.82 10.42 16.47
N GLY A 149 6.71 11.12 15.80
CA GLY A 149 6.48 12.46 15.26
C GLY A 149 5.48 12.48 14.08
N ASN A 150 5.16 11.30 13.51
CA ASN A 150 4.30 11.14 12.35
C ASN A 150 3.06 10.27 12.62
N MET A 151 2.56 10.23 13.86
CA MET A 151 1.43 9.36 14.25
C MET A 151 0.15 9.60 13.44
N GLY A 152 -0.12 10.85 13.00
CA GLY A 152 -1.25 11.18 12.13
C GLY A 152 -1.16 10.48 10.78
N PRO A 153 -0.13 10.79 9.96
CA PRO A 153 0.13 10.07 8.71
C PRO A 153 0.27 8.55 8.89
N PHE A 154 0.91 8.09 9.97
CA PHE A 154 1.03 6.66 10.24
C PHE A 154 -0.34 6.00 10.48
N GLY A 155 -1.22 6.63 11.25
CA GLY A 155 -2.59 6.14 11.44
C GLY A 155 -3.39 6.12 10.14
N ASN A 156 -3.19 7.14 9.30
CA ASN A 156 -3.81 7.19 7.99
C ASN A 156 -3.32 6.05 7.08
N PHE A 157 -2.02 5.78 7.08
CA PHE A 157 -1.44 4.65 6.36
C PHE A 157 -2.04 3.30 6.81
N LEU A 158 -2.16 3.04 8.11
CA LEU A 158 -2.75 1.80 8.61
C LEU A 158 -4.21 1.61 8.16
N ARG A 159 -4.99 2.70 8.13
CA ARG A 159 -6.36 2.66 7.58
C ARG A 159 -6.35 2.40 6.08
N LEU A 160 -5.42 3.01 5.35
CA LEU A 160 -5.27 2.80 3.89
C LEU A 160 -4.99 1.32 3.57
N VAL A 161 -4.17 0.64 4.36
CA VAL A 161 -3.92 -0.81 4.25
C VAL A 161 -5.23 -1.61 4.33
N GLY A 162 -6.17 -1.21 5.19
CA GLY A 162 -7.49 -1.86 5.28
C GLY A 162 -8.48 -1.48 4.19
N GLN A 163 -8.26 -0.37 3.50
CA GLN A 163 -9.15 0.13 2.44
C GLN A 163 -8.81 -0.43 1.06
N VAL A 164 -7.56 -0.80 0.83
CA VAL A 164 -7.15 -1.43 -0.44
C VAL A 164 -7.80 -2.80 -0.57
N PRO A 165 -8.59 -3.05 -1.63
CA PRO A 165 -9.27 -4.33 -1.81
C PRO A 165 -8.28 -5.50 -1.87
N GLY A 166 -8.58 -6.57 -1.15
CA GLY A 166 -7.74 -7.77 -1.12
C GLY A 166 -8.38 -8.91 -0.33
N ASP A 167 -7.99 -10.13 -0.67
CA ASP A 167 -8.41 -11.32 0.07
C ASP A 167 -7.53 -11.52 1.30
N TRP A 168 -8.09 -11.31 2.48
CA TRP A 168 -7.43 -11.51 3.76
C TRP A 168 -7.53 -12.96 4.27
N SER A 169 -8.31 -13.81 3.63
CA SER A 169 -8.47 -15.22 4.02
C SER A 169 -7.33 -16.11 3.50
N ALA A 170 -6.72 -15.73 2.39
CA ALA A 170 -5.60 -16.42 1.78
C ALA A 170 -4.25 -15.76 2.13
N CYS A 171 -3.22 -16.57 2.38
CA CYS A 171 -1.84 -16.07 2.47
C CYS A 171 -1.29 -15.75 1.07
N PRO A 172 -0.58 -14.62 0.89
CA PRO A 172 0.06 -14.30 -0.38
C PRO A 172 1.14 -15.34 -0.74
N LYS A 173 1.26 -15.59 -2.06
CA LYS A 173 2.25 -16.51 -2.64
C LYS A 173 3.26 -15.76 -3.47
#